data_89b3a79575f184bece4e754f4c93147f
#
_entry.id   89b3a79575f184bece4e754f4c93147f
#
_cell.length_a   1.000
_cell.length_b   1.000
_cell.length_c   1.000
_cell.angle_alpha   90.00
_cell.angle_beta   90.00
_cell.angle_gamma   90.00
#
_symmetry.space_group_name_H-M   'P 1'
#
loop_
_entity.id
_entity.type
_entity.pdbx_description
1 polymer ?
#
loop_
_entity_poly.entity_id
_entity_poly.type
_entity_poly.pdbx_seq_one_letter_code
_entity_poly.pdbx_strand_id
1 'polypeptide(L)'
;MSLDPLRQDKYNETEIYIGGELTKKQGNVLHYHAIGEVGMAGKAIGQFNVKGDIDLNFPLWKDTVSLIARGEVSNKLAPFYMRHYHSKHFMWDNDMDKEFRTRIEGELSIARWRTRLKAGVENIKNYTYFNQQAVPEQKSGSIQVLSASLNQDFKLGIFHLDNEVTWQKSSDQTVLPLPDLSLYHNFYMQFKLAKKVLSVQLGADVRYFSKYLSLLHISEPTRLAL
;
A
#
# COMPACT_ATOMS: atom_id res chain seq x y z
N MET A 1 -12.96 -31.09 12.51
CA MET A 1 -12.10 -31.50 13.63
C MET A 1 -12.32 -30.50 14.75
N SER A 2 -12.89 -30.90 15.88
CA SER A 2 -13.14 -29.97 17.01
C SER A 2 -11.81 -29.63 17.66
N LEU A 3 -11.39 -28.38 17.59
CA LEU A 3 -10.20 -27.88 18.26
C LEU A 3 -10.53 -27.76 19.77
N ASP A 4 -9.69 -28.33 20.63
CA ASP A 4 -9.83 -28.25 22.09
C ASP A 4 -9.36 -26.85 22.54
N PRO A 5 -10.22 -26.01 23.13
CA PRO A 5 -9.84 -24.67 23.58
C PRO A 5 -8.81 -24.63 24.73
N LEU A 6 -8.54 -25.79 25.38
CA LEU A 6 -7.52 -25.90 26.42
C LEU A 6 -6.16 -26.39 25.90
N ARG A 7 -6.08 -26.74 24.63
CA ARG A 7 -4.83 -27.19 24.02
C ARG A 7 -3.91 -25.99 23.75
N GLN A 8 -2.77 -25.98 24.40
CA GLN A 8 -1.68 -25.06 24.17
C GLN A 8 -0.69 -25.68 23.15
N ASP A 9 -0.80 -25.33 21.90
CA ASP A 9 0.18 -25.76 20.92
C ASP A 9 1.35 -24.74 20.89
N LYS A 10 2.58 -25.28 20.87
CA LYS A 10 3.79 -24.48 20.74
C LYS A 10 4.22 -24.50 19.27
N TYR A 11 4.28 -23.34 18.67
CA TYR A 11 4.79 -23.16 17.32
C TYR A 11 6.21 -22.61 17.39
N ASN A 12 7.11 -23.21 16.62
CA ASN A 12 8.46 -22.70 16.42
C ASN A 12 8.72 -22.63 14.91
N GLU A 13 8.89 -21.44 14.40
CA GLU A 13 9.18 -21.22 12.98
C GLU A 13 10.54 -20.52 12.86
N THR A 14 11.39 -21.06 12.00
CA THR A 14 12.67 -20.44 11.63
C THR A 14 12.61 -20.04 10.18
N GLU A 15 13.05 -18.82 9.90
CA GLU A 15 13.13 -18.27 8.55
C GLU A 15 14.51 -17.68 8.32
N ILE A 16 15.17 -18.09 7.25
CA ILE A 16 16.48 -17.58 6.85
C ILE A 16 16.38 -17.07 5.43
N TYR A 17 16.77 -15.82 5.24
CA TYR A 17 16.78 -15.15 3.95
C TYR A 17 18.22 -14.73 3.59
N ILE A 18 18.50 -14.69 2.29
CA ILE A 18 19.65 -14.01 1.71
C ILE A 18 19.14 -12.95 0.74
N GLY A 19 19.77 -11.79 0.76
CA GLY A 19 19.37 -10.68 -0.11
C GLY A 19 20.56 -9.88 -0.60
N GLY A 20 20.29 -9.05 -1.61
CA GLY A 20 21.25 -8.14 -2.21
C GLY A 20 20.56 -6.87 -2.70
N GLU A 21 21.34 -5.81 -2.80
CA GLU A 21 20.92 -4.50 -3.26
C GLU A 21 21.86 -3.98 -4.33
N LEU A 22 21.29 -3.39 -5.37
CA LEU A 22 22.00 -2.72 -6.45
C LEU A 22 21.45 -1.30 -6.58
N THR A 23 22.30 -0.29 -6.48
CA THR A 23 21.86 1.10 -6.55
C THR A 23 22.83 1.96 -7.36
N LYS A 24 22.28 2.90 -8.14
CA LYS A 24 23.00 3.96 -8.82
C LYS A 24 22.36 5.30 -8.47
N LYS A 25 23.07 6.11 -7.69
CA LYS A 25 22.64 7.45 -7.27
C LYS A 25 23.42 8.58 -7.95
N GLN A 26 24.52 8.25 -8.67
CA GLN A 26 25.36 9.23 -9.35
C GLN A 26 24.83 9.57 -10.74
N GLY A 27 25.00 10.83 -11.14
CA GLY A 27 24.51 11.37 -12.41
C GLY A 27 23.19 12.13 -12.23
N ASN A 28 22.78 12.85 -13.28
CA ASN A 28 21.61 13.72 -13.22
C ASN A 28 20.40 13.18 -14.01
N VAL A 29 20.59 12.16 -14.82
CA VAL A 29 19.58 11.68 -15.77
C VAL A 29 18.96 10.36 -15.34
N LEU A 30 19.79 9.40 -14.92
CA LEU A 30 19.33 8.04 -14.62
C LEU A 30 19.79 7.61 -13.23
N HIS A 31 18.83 7.34 -12.36
CA HIS A 31 19.04 6.64 -11.11
C HIS A 31 18.26 5.32 -11.14
N TYR A 32 18.77 4.32 -10.47
CA TYR A 32 18.05 3.08 -10.28
C TYR A 32 18.38 2.44 -8.94
N HIS A 33 17.43 1.71 -8.44
CA HIS A 33 17.56 0.92 -7.22
C HIS A 33 16.84 -0.41 -7.42
N ALA A 34 17.51 -1.49 -7.06
CA ALA A 34 16.92 -2.82 -7.05
C ALA A 34 17.36 -3.55 -5.78
N ILE A 35 16.43 -4.20 -5.13
CA ILE A 35 16.65 -5.03 -3.96
C ILE A 35 15.95 -6.36 -4.14
N GLY A 36 16.60 -7.44 -3.75
CA GLY A 36 16.05 -8.78 -3.80
C GLY A 36 16.41 -9.60 -2.58
N GLU A 37 15.49 -10.41 -2.13
CA GLU A 37 15.68 -11.39 -1.07
C GLU A 37 15.01 -12.70 -1.42
N VAL A 38 15.62 -13.81 -1.01
CA VAL A 38 15.12 -15.18 -1.23
C VAL A 38 15.23 -15.97 0.06
N GLY A 39 14.21 -16.71 0.38
CA GLY A 39 14.18 -17.61 1.52
C GLY A 39 15.00 -18.89 1.27
N MET A 40 15.95 -19.15 2.15
CA MET A 40 16.93 -20.24 2.02
C MET A 40 16.62 -21.44 2.89
N ALA A 41 16.00 -21.24 4.06
CA ALA A 41 15.75 -22.33 4.98
C ALA A 41 14.47 -22.12 5.83
N GLY A 42 13.96 -23.23 6.36
CA GLY A 42 12.77 -23.25 7.20
C GLY A 42 11.50 -22.87 6.43
N LYS A 43 10.63 -22.13 7.05
CA LYS A 43 9.38 -21.64 6.43
C LYS A 43 9.64 -20.61 5.31
N ALA A 44 10.85 -20.05 5.23
CA ALA A 44 11.24 -19.13 4.19
C ALA A 44 11.40 -19.81 2.81
N ILE A 45 11.57 -21.12 2.73
CA ILE A 45 11.79 -21.82 1.46
C ILE A 45 10.68 -21.51 0.45
N GLY A 46 11.10 -21.05 -0.75
CA GLY A 46 10.18 -20.65 -1.81
C GLY A 46 9.54 -19.29 -1.63
N GLN A 47 9.87 -18.56 -0.57
CA GLN A 47 9.55 -17.14 -0.45
C GLN A 47 10.62 -16.30 -1.15
N PHE A 48 10.19 -15.23 -1.78
CA PHE A 48 11.09 -14.23 -2.35
C PHE A 48 10.40 -12.87 -2.44
N ASN A 49 11.21 -11.82 -2.52
CA ASN A 49 10.75 -10.47 -2.77
C ASN A 49 11.80 -9.73 -3.60
N VAL A 50 11.39 -9.23 -4.75
CA VAL A 50 12.23 -8.44 -5.65
C VAL A 50 11.50 -7.12 -5.93
N LYS A 51 12.18 -6.01 -5.66
CA LYS A 51 11.68 -4.66 -5.94
C LYS A 51 12.72 -3.90 -6.74
N GLY A 52 12.26 -3.06 -7.64
CA GLY A 52 13.13 -2.17 -8.36
C GLY A 52 12.42 -0.90 -8.77
N ASP A 53 13.19 0.17 -8.87
CA ASP A 53 12.75 1.44 -9.41
C ASP A 53 13.82 2.02 -10.35
N ILE A 54 13.34 2.73 -11.33
CA ILE A 54 14.12 3.50 -12.30
C ILE A 54 13.57 4.91 -12.32
N ASP A 55 14.45 5.89 -12.09
CA ASP A 55 14.13 7.31 -12.11
C ASP A 55 14.90 7.98 -13.25
N LEU A 56 14.15 8.50 -14.21
CA LEU A 56 14.65 9.23 -15.38
C LEU A 56 14.32 10.72 -15.22
N ASN A 57 15.36 11.54 -15.10
CA ASN A 57 15.25 12.98 -14.99
C ASN A 57 15.73 13.65 -16.27
N PHE A 58 14.90 14.44 -16.89
CA PHE A 58 15.23 15.15 -18.11
C PHE A 58 14.72 16.60 -18.12
N PRO A 59 15.51 17.53 -18.66
CA PRO A 59 15.08 18.91 -18.79
C PRO A 59 14.04 19.04 -19.90
N LEU A 60 12.89 19.62 -19.60
CA LEU A 60 11.84 19.92 -20.55
C LEU A 60 11.28 21.32 -20.27
N TRP A 61 11.24 22.20 -21.30
CA TRP A 61 10.74 23.60 -21.20
C TRP A 61 11.28 24.39 -20.00
N LYS A 62 12.60 24.32 -19.76
CA LYS A 62 13.31 24.98 -18.64
C LYS A 62 12.88 24.47 -17.26
N ASP A 63 12.38 23.25 -17.19
CA ASP A 63 12.03 22.56 -15.98
C ASP A 63 12.61 21.14 -15.96
N THR A 64 12.57 20.48 -14.82
CA THR A 64 12.92 19.08 -14.70
C THR A 64 11.64 18.25 -14.63
N VAL A 65 11.54 17.31 -15.55
CA VAL A 65 10.50 16.29 -15.55
C VAL A 65 11.12 14.98 -15.13
N SER A 66 10.51 14.32 -14.14
CA SER A 66 10.94 12.99 -13.66
C SER A 66 9.91 11.95 -14.07
N LEU A 67 10.37 10.89 -14.69
CA LEU A 67 9.60 9.69 -14.97
C LEU A 67 10.16 8.54 -14.13
N ILE A 68 9.33 8.02 -13.22
CA ILE A 68 9.74 6.93 -12.33
C ILE A 68 8.91 5.70 -12.67
N ALA A 69 9.57 4.57 -12.91
CA ALA A 69 8.92 3.28 -13.05
C ALA A 69 9.32 2.40 -11.85
N ARG A 70 8.34 1.76 -11.22
CA ARG A 70 8.54 0.86 -10.08
C ARG A 70 7.95 -0.50 -10.42
N GLY A 71 8.66 -1.55 -10.02
CA GLY A 71 8.21 -2.93 -10.12
C GLY A 71 8.45 -3.69 -8.83
N GLU A 72 7.51 -4.54 -8.49
CA GLU A 72 7.65 -5.48 -7.37
C GLU A 72 7.08 -6.84 -7.76
N VAL A 73 7.83 -7.89 -7.45
CA VAL A 73 7.34 -9.27 -7.52
C VAL A 73 7.69 -9.95 -6.21
N SER A 74 6.72 -10.55 -5.57
CA SER A 74 6.93 -11.24 -4.31
C SER A 74 6.10 -12.51 -4.20
N ASN A 75 6.61 -13.48 -3.46
CA ASN A 75 5.94 -14.70 -3.09
C ASN A 75 6.16 -14.93 -1.60
N LYS A 76 5.15 -14.66 -0.78
CA LYS A 76 5.29 -14.64 0.68
C LYS A 76 4.22 -15.50 1.34
N LEU A 77 4.60 -16.19 2.38
CA LEU A 77 3.65 -16.90 3.23
C LEU A 77 2.79 -15.88 4.00
N ALA A 78 1.53 -16.20 4.22
CA ALA A 78 0.64 -15.39 5.04
C ALA A 78 1.23 -15.19 6.46
N PRO A 79 0.98 -14.05 7.11
CA PRO A 79 1.47 -13.77 8.45
C PRO A 79 1.12 -14.89 9.43
N PHE A 80 2.01 -15.15 10.42
CA PHE A 80 1.86 -16.23 11.40
C PHE A 80 0.46 -16.24 12.02
N TYR A 81 -0.03 -15.10 12.48
CA TYR A 81 -1.35 -15.02 13.13
C TYR A 81 -2.56 -15.24 12.20
N MET A 82 -2.38 -15.17 10.92
CA MET A 82 -3.40 -15.58 9.95
C MET A 82 -3.42 -17.09 9.75
N ARG A 83 -2.30 -17.76 9.99
CA ARG A 83 -2.17 -19.21 9.89
C ARG A 83 -2.51 -19.91 11.20
N HIS A 84 -2.00 -19.40 12.31
CA HIS A 84 -2.13 -20.01 13.61
C HIS A 84 -2.56 -18.97 14.65
N TYR A 85 -3.69 -19.19 15.28
CA TYR A 85 -4.17 -18.32 16.34
C TYR A 85 -5.07 -19.10 17.30
N HIS A 86 -4.75 -19.02 18.60
CA HIS A 86 -5.53 -19.64 19.66
C HIS A 86 -5.84 -18.62 20.75
N SER A 87 -7.12 -18.36 20.94
CA SER A 87 -7.62 -17.53 22.02
C SER A 87 -8.91 -18.11 22.58
N LYS A 88 -9.44 -17.51 23.62
CA LYS A 88 -10.70 -17.95 24.24
C LYS A 88 -11.90 -17.89 23.27
N HIS A 89 -11.92 -16.98 22.32
CA HIS A 89 -13.07 -16.71 21.45
C HIS A 89 -12.82 -17.10 19.99
N PHE A 90 -11.58 -17.11 19.55
CA PHE A 90 -11.19 -17.40 18.17
C PHE A 90 -10.07 -18.41 18.15
N MET A 91 -10.20 -19.39 17.29
CA MET A 91 -9.20 -20.42 17.11
C MET A 91 -9.17 -20.85 15.65
N TRP A 92 -7.98 -20.79 15.04
CA TRP A 92 -7.75 -21.34 13.72
C TRP A 92 -6.34 -21.87 13.57
N ASP A 93 -6.21 -22.87 12.71
CA ASP A 93 -4.96 -23.47 12.28
C ASP A 93 -5.09 -23.77 10.80
N ASN A 94 -4.62 -22.82 9.98
CA ASN A 94 -4.81 -22.80 8.53
C ASN A 94 -3.51 -23.16 7.82
N ASP A 95 -3.60 -24.10 6.87
CA ASP A 95 -2.52 -24.34 5.91
C ASP A 95 -2.82 -23.47 4.68
N MET A 96 -2.05 -22.41 4.53
CA MET A 96 -2.23 -21.41 3.47
C MET A 96 -1.09 -21.47 2.48
N ASP A 97 -1.45 -21.34 1.21
CA ASP A 97 -0.50 -21.13 0.12
C ASP A 97 0.22 -19.79 0.23
N LYS A 98 1.36 -19.67 -0.44
CA LYS A 98 2.04 -18.38 -0.55
C LYS A 98 1.25 -17.42 -1.41
N GLU A 99 1.13 -16.18 -0.96
CA GLU A 99 0.58 -15.08 -1.72
C GLU A 99 1.61 -14.61 -2.75
N PHE A 100 1.26 -14.74 -4.02
CA PHE A 100 2.08 -14.23 -5.12
C PHE A 100 1.55 -12.87 -5.57
N ARG A 101 2.41 -11.86 -5.53
CA ARG A 101 2.07 -10.47 -5.84
C ARG A 101 2.98 -9.92 -6.91
N THR A 102 2.40 -9.27 -7.89
CA THR A 102 3.11 -8.49 -8.90
C THR A 102 2.52 -7.09 -8.94
N ARG A 103 3.37 -6.06 -8.85
CA ARG A 103 2.97 -4.65 -8.93
C ARG A 103 3.87 -3.92 -9.90
N ILE A 104 3.26 -3.13 -10.76
CA ILE A 104 3.94 -2.20 -11.67
C ILE A 104 3.30 -0.84 -11.51
N GLU A 105 4.11 0.19 -11.33
CA GLU A 105 3.67 1.58 -11.15
C GLU A 105 4.55 2.52 -11.98
N GLY A 106 3.92 3.46 -12.67
CA GLY A 106 4.56 4.59 -13.31
C GLY A 106 4.20 5.89 -12.62
N GLU A 107 5.17 6.80 -12.48
CA GLU A 107 4.97 8.14 -11.94
C GLU A 107 5.62 9.17 -12.85
N LEU A 108 4.85 10.21 -13.20
CA LEU A 108 5.30 11.40 -13.91
C LEU A 108 5.23 12.59 -12.96
N SER A 109 6.37 13.24 -12.72
CA SER A 109 6.46 14.43 -11.86
C SER A 109 6.98 15.62 -12.62
N ILE A 110 6.25 16.75 -12.52
CA ILE A 110 6.60 18.04 -13.15
C ILE A 110 6.78 19.06 -12.02
N ALA A 111 8.02 19.34 -11.65
CA ALA A 111 8.36 20.13 -10.47
C ALA A 111 7.79 21.56 -10.52
N ARG A 112 7.87 22.23 -11.67
CA ARG A 112 7.36 23.60 -11.87
C ARG A 112 5.86 23.71 -11.63
N TRP A 113 5.11 22.72 -12.09
CA TRP A 113 3.65 22.70 -11.96
C TRP A 113 3.20 22.08 -10.64
N ARG A 114 4.14 21.55 -9.87
CA ARG A 114 3.85 20.79 -8.63
C ARG A 114 2.81 19.72 -8.86
N THR A 115 2.91 19.08 -10.01
CA THR A 115 2.00 18.04 -10.47
C THR A 115 2.70 16.70 -10.43
N ARG A 116 2.02 15.69 -9.90
CA ARG A 116 2.48 14.31 -9.90
C ARG A 116 1.33 13.41 -10.31
N LEU A 117 1.54 12.66 -11.36
CA LEU A 117 0.62 11.65 -11.87
C LEU A 117 1.20 10.27 -11.59
N LYS A 118 0.39 9.38 -11.06
CA LYS A 118 0.76 7.97 -10.87
C LYS A 118 -0.30 7.09 -11.49
N ALA A 119 0.14 5.97 -12.06
CA ALA A 119 -0.75 4.90 -12.49
C ALA A 119 -0.09 3.56 -12.20
N GLY A 120 -0.87 2.58 -11.75
CA GLY A 120 -0.35 1.29 -11.40
C GLY A 120 -1.36 0.16 -11.57
N VAL A 121 -0.80 -1.02 -11.72
CA VAL A 121 -1.55 -2.28 -11.71
C VAL A 121 -0.88 -3.24 -10.74
N GLU A 122 -1.70 -3.89 -9.95
CA GLU A 122 -1.27 -4.93 -9.01
C GLU A 122 -2.10 -6.18 -9.24
N ASN A 123 -1.44 -7.34 -9.27
CA ASN A 123 -2.08 -8.64 -9.35
C ASN A 123 -1.66 -9.47 -8.14
N ILE A 124 -2.65 -10.00 -7.43
CA ILE A 124 -2.45 -10.73 -6.17
C ILE A 124 -3.12 -12.09 -6.32
N LYS A 125 -2.34 -13.14 -6.27
CA LYS A 125 -2.83 -14.54 -6.24
C LYS A 125 -2.77 -15.06 -4.81
N ASN A 126 -3.76 -15.84 -4.39
CA ASN A 126 -3.89 -16.41 -3.06
C ASN A 126 -3.95 -15.31 -1.97
N TYR A 127 -4.70 -14.24 -2.21
CA TYR A 127 -4.85 -13.14 -1.25
C TYR A 127 -5.48 -13.63 0.04
N THR A 128 -4.85 -13.32 1.17
CA THR A 128 -5.34 -13.68 2.51
C THR A 128 -6.10 -12.51 3.13
N TYR A 129 -7.31 -12.78 3.60
CA TYR A 129 -8.21 -11.77 4.16
C TYR A 129 -9.03 -12.34 5.32
N PHE A 130 -9.68 -11.47 6.09
CA PHE A 130 -10.69 -11.89 7.05
C PHE A 130 -12.07 -11.92 6.41
N ASN A 131 -12.75 -13.04 6.52
CA ASN A 131 -14.13 -13.17 6.04
C ASN A 131 -15.13 -12.51 6.98
N GLN A 132 -16.44 -12.58 6.66
CA GLN A 132 -17.51 -11.96 7.45
C GLN A 132 -17.64 -12.51 8.88
N GLN A 133 -17.10 -13.68 9.17
CA GLN A 133 -17.04 -14.29 10.49
C GLN A 133 -15.78 -13.91 11.27
N ALA A 134 -14.98 -12.96 10.76
CA ALA A 134 -13.68 -12.56 11.30
C ALA A 134 -12.66 -13.72 11.40
N VAL A 135 -12.76 -14.70 10.52
CA VAL A 135 -11.82 -15.81 10.38
C VAL A 135 -10.96 -15.60 9.14
N PRO A 136 -9.65 -15.86 9.23
CA PRO A 136 -8.77 -15.75 8.05
C PRO A 136 -9.15 -16.76 6.98
N GLU A 137 -9.24 -16.30 5.77
CA GLU A 137 -9.54 -17.07 4.57
C GLU A 137 -8.59 -16.68 3.44
N GLN A 138 -8.35 -17.57 2.52
CA GLN A 138 -7.50 -17.33 1.36
C GLN A 138 -8.30 -17.46 0.08
N LYS A 139 -8.28 -16.42 -0.74
CA LYS A 139 -8.93 -16.40 -2.06
C LYS A 139 -8.17 -17.28 -3.02
N SER A 140 -8.80 -18.35 -3.52
CA SER A 140 -8.28 -19.11 -4.66
C SER A 140 -8.40 -18.26 -5.93
N GLY A 141 -7.31 -18.06 -6.65
CA GLY A 141 -7.27 -17.25 -7.86
C GLY A 141 -6.61 -15.89 -7.68
N SER A 142 -6.77 -15.03 -8.67
CA SER A 142 -6.09 -13.72 -8.71
C SER A 142 -7.08 -12.57 -8.55
N ILE A 143 -6.67 -11.55 -7.78
CA ILE A 143 -7.34 -10.26 -7.70
C ILE A 143 -6.45 -9.25 -8.42
N GLN A 144 -7.02 -8.46 -9.30
CA GLN A 144 -6.34 -7.36 -9.96
C GLN A 144 -6.82 -6.04 -9.38
N VAL A 145 -5.88 -5.16 -9.07
CA VAL A 145 -6.15 -3.79 -8.63
C VAL A 145 -5.54 -2.82 -9.63
N LEU A 146 -6.36 -1.92 -10.15
CA LEU A 146 -5.95 -0.79 -10.95
C LEU A 146 -5.98 0.46 -10.07
N SER A 147 -4.99 1.34 -10.23
CA SER A 147 -4.94 2.61 -9.50
C SER A 147 -4.40 3.72 -10.39
N ALA A 148 -4.95 4.92 -10.20
CA ALA A 148 -4.42 6.15 -10.76
C ALA A 148 -4.57 7.27 -9.75
N SER A 149 -3.55 8.11 -9.59
CA SER A 149 -3.61 9.25 -8.68
C SER A 149 -3.01 10.50 -9.31
N LEU A 150 -3.60 11.63 -8.97
CA LEU A 150 -3.15 12.97 -9.31
C LEU A 150 -2.90 13.73 -8.01
N ASN A 151 -1.66 14.18 -7.80
CA ASN A 151 -1.33 15.16 -6.79
C ASN A 151 -1.09 16.50 -7.50
N GLN A 152 -1.77 17.54 -7.04
CA GLN A 152 -1.64 18.90 -7.57
C GLN A 152 -1.63 19.91 -6.44
N ASP A 153 -0.52 20.64 -6.31
CA ASP A 153 -0.38 21.66 -5.29
C ASP A 153 -0.45 23.05 -5.91
N PHE A 154 -1.23 23.92 -5.26
CA PHE A 154 -1.33 25.33 -5.63
C PHE A 154 -0.77 26.21 -4.52
N LYS A 155 -0.04 27.25 -4.92
CA LYS A 155 0.50 28.24 -3.98
C LYS A 155 0.25 29.64 -4.50
N LEU A 156 -0.46 30.45 -3.68
CA LEU A 156 -0.72 31.85 -3.98
C LEU A 156 -0.35 32.70 -2.75
N GLY A 157 0.84 33.27 -2.76
CA GLY A 157 1.36 34.04 -1.64
C GLY A 157 1.52 33.18 -0.37
N ILE A 158 0.72 33.50 0.65
CA ILE A 158 0.69 32.76 1.93
C ILE A 158 -0.26 31.55 1.90
N PHE A 159 -1.12 31.46 0.90
CA PHE A 159 -2.12 30.40 0.75
C PHE A 159 -1.55 29.21 0.00
N HIS A 160 -1.83 28.04 0.50
CA HIS A 160 -1.46 26.74 -0.06
C HIS A 160 -2.70 25.85 -0.13
N LEU A 161 -2.81 25.09 -1.21
CA LEU A 161 -3.83 24.08 -1.41
C LEU A 161 -3.18 22.85 -2.01
N ASP A 162 -3.03 21.82 -1.20
CA ASP A 162 -2.49 20.53 -1.63
C ASP A 162 -3.68 19.59 -1.92
N ASN A 163 -3.71 19.00 -3.11
CA ASN A 163 -4.79 18.15 -3.55
C ASN A 163 -4.24 16.78 -3.95
N GLU A 164 -4.94 15.73 -3.52
CA GLU A 164 -4.71 14.38 -3.98
C GLU A 164 -6.06 13.76 -4.38
N VAL A 165 -6.12 13.28 -5.61
CA VAL A 165 -7.25 12.54 -6.16
C VAL A 165 -6.75 11.15 -6.51
N THR A 166 -7.32 10.12 -5.92
CA THR A 166 -6.99 8.73 -6.20
C THR A 166 -8.21 7.99 -6.67
N TRP A 167 -8.12 7.41 -7.84
CA TRP A 167 -9.06 6.43 -8.37
C TRP A 167 -8.42 5.05 -8.30
N GLN A 168 -9.19 4.06 -7.85
CA GLN A 168 -8.74 2.69 -7.78
C GLN A 168 -9.89 1.72 -7.98
N LYS A 169 -9.60 0.52 -8.46
CA LYS A 169 -10.60 -0.51 -8.68
C LYS A 169 -10.03 -1.90 -8.46
N SER A 170 -10.69 -2.65 -7.59
CA SER A 170 -10.43 -4.07 -7.39
C SER A 170 -11.31 -4.89 -8.33
N SER A 171 -10.78 -5.97 -8.89
CA SER A 171 -11.56 -6.95 -9.68
C SER A 171 -12.51 -7.77 -8.82
N ASP A 172 -12.27 -7.83 -7.50
CA ASP A 172 -13.13 -8.53 -6.54
C ASP A 172 -13.35 -7.67 -5.30
N GLN A 173 -14.43 -6.91 -5.33
CA GLN A 173 -14.83 -6.00 -4.25
C GLN A 173 -15.40 -6.73 -3.01
N THR A 174 -15.67 -8.02 -3.10
CA THR A 174 -16.16 -8.81 -1.96
C THR A 174 -15.03 -9.28 -1.07
N VAL A 175 -13.84 -9.48 -1.65
CA VAL A 175 -12.63 -9.97 -0.96
C VAL A 175 -11.68 -8.81 -0.62
N LEU A 176 -11.51 -7.87 -1.55
CA LEU A 176 -10.69 -6.68 -1.38
C LEU A 176 -11.52 -5.43 -1.70
N PRO A 177 -12.37 -5.00 -0.77
CA PRO A 177 -13.20 -3.81 -0.94
C PRO A 177 -12.34 -2.55 -0.86
N LEU A 178 -12.29 -1.79 -1.95
CA LEU A 178 -11.59 -0.52 -2.03
C LEU A 178 -12.56 0.60 -2.41
N PRO A 179 -12.43 1.80 -1.86
CA PRO A 179 -13.18 2.96 -2.37
C PRO A 179 -12.71 3.26 -3.80
N ASP A 180 -13.65 3.37 -4.74
CA ASP A 180 -13.32 3.69 -6.13
C ASP A 180 -12.70 5.07 -6.27
N LEU A 181 -13.09 6.01 -5.39
CA LEU A 181 -12.56 7.37 -5.38
C LEU A 181 -12.20 7.79 -3.96
N SER A 182 -10.99 8.33 -3.80
CA SER A 182 -10.50 8.97 -2.59
C SER A 182 -10.01 10.37 -2.93
N LEU A 183 -10.46 11.36 -2.17
CA LEU A 183 -10.05 12.76 -2.30
C LEU A 183 -9.42 13.22 -0.99
N TYR A 184 -8.32 13.91 -1.09
CA TYR A 184 -7.68 14.62 0.01
C TYR A 184 -7.38 16.06 -0.42
N HIS A 185 -7.85 17.01 0.34
CA HIS A 185 -7.61 18.43 0.15
C HIS A 185 -7.12 19.04 1.45
N ASN A 186 -5.97 19.67 1.41
CA ASN A 186 -5.39 20.37 2.54
C ASN A 186 -5.20 21.84 2.18
N PHE A 187 -6.02 22.69 2.75
CA PHE A 187 -5.93 24.14 2.60
C PHE A 187 -5.26 24.75 3.83
N TYR A 188 -4.17 25.49 3.64
CA TYR A 188 -3.48 26.13 4.75
C TYR A 188 -2.85 27.47 4.34
N MET A 189 -2.70 28.32 5.36
CA MET A 189 -1.94 29.57 5.27
C MET A 189 -0.63 29.41 6.00
N GLN A 190 0.45 29.84 5.38
CA GLN A 190 1.78 29.86 5.98
C GLN A 190 2.40 31.26 5.90
N PHE A 191 2.69 31.83 7.05
CA PHE A 191 3.26 33.18 7.15
C PHE A 191 4.24 33.30 8.31
N LYS A 192 5.05 34.36 8.27
CA LYS A 192 6.05 34.64 9.29
C LYS A 192 5.66 35.85 10.10
N LEU A 193 5.74 35.72 11.43
CA LEU A 193 5.53 36.79 12.42
C LEU A 193 6.84 37.16 13.12
N ALA A 194 6.80 38.18 14.00
CA ALA A 194 7.90 38.65 14.84
C ALA A 194 9.20 38.84 14.04
N LYS A 195 9.18 39.67 12.98
CA LYS A 195 10.32 39.92 12.10
C LYS A 195 10.93 38.65 11.48
N LYS A 196 10.09 37.71 11.11
CA LYS A 196 10.42 36.40 10.51
C LYS A 196 11.01 35.35 11.47
N VAL A 197 10.98 35.58 12.76
CA VAL A 197 11.46 34.64 13.78
C VAL A 197 10.45 33.48 13.99
N LEU A 198 9.13 33.80 13.96
CA LEU A 198 8.07 32.83 14.15
C LEU A 198 7.41 32.48 12.81
N SER A 199 7.43 31.20 12.43
CA SER A 199 6.64 30.67 11.30
C SER A 199 5.34 30.09 11.84
N VAL A 200 4.21 30.55 11.31
CA VAL A 200 2.86 30.08 11.67
C VAL A 200 2.24 29.41 10.46
N GLN A 201 1.63 28.25 10.68
CA GLN A 201 0.83 27.54 9.71
C GLN A 201 -0.53 27.23 10.33
N LEU A 202 -1.61 27.63 9.65
CA LEU A 202 -2.99 27.37 10.05
C LEU A 202 -3.73 26.80 8.85
N GLY A 203 -4.47 25.73 9.04
CA GLY A 203 -5.17 25.09 7.94
C GLY A 203 -6.24 24.12 8.39
N ALA A 204 -6.92 23.57 7.39
CA ALA A 204 -7.89 22.50 7.53
C ALA A 204 -7.70 21.49 6.41
N ASP A 205 -7.90 20.22 6.71
CA ASP A 205 -7.90 19.16 5.72
C ASP A 205 -9.28 18.51 5.63
N VAL A 206 -9.60 18.05 4.43
CA VAL A 206 -10.83 17.32 4.11
C VAL A 206 -10.45 16.02 3.41
N ARG A 207 -11.03 14.92 3.86
CA ARG A 207 -10.91 13.60 3.23
C ARG A 207 -12.29 13.09 2.86
N TYR A 208 -12.40 12.61 1.64
CA TYR A 208 -13.62 11.99 1.13
C TYR A 208 -13.29 10.64 0.52
N PHE A 209 -14.13 9.66 0.78
CA PHE A 209 -14.08 8.34 0.19
C PHE A 209 -15.45 8.00 -0.40
N SER A 210 -15.47 7.43 -1.61
CA SER A 210 -16.68 6.81 -2.13
C SER A 210 -17.09 5.61 -1.27
N LYS A 211 -18.33 5.20 -1.34
CA LYS A 211 -18.84 4.06 -0.57
C LYS A 211 -18.05 2.79 -0.92
N TYR A 212 -17.64 2.05 0.09
CA TYR A 212 -17.04 0.72 -0.02
C TYR A 212 -17.45 -0.13 1.18
N LEU A 213 -17.38 -1.45 1.05
CA LEU A 213 -17.64 -2.37 2.16
C LEU A 213 -16.42 -2.39 3.08
N SER A 214 -16.57 -1.89 4.29
CA SER A 214 -15.53 -1.97 5.32
C SER A 214 -15.84 -3.13 6.26
N LEU A 215 -14.82 -3.78 6.80
CA LEU A 215 -14.97 -4.82 7.82
C LEU A 215 -15.76 -4.35 9.04
N LEU A 216 -15.69 -3.07 9.38
CA LEU A 216 -16.46 -2.46 10.47
C LEU A 216 -17.97 -2.41 10.18
N HIS A 217 -18.35 -2.30 8.90
CA HIS A 217 -19.76 -2.36 8.51
C HIS A 217 -20.33 -3.78 8.45
N ILE A 218 -19.48 -4.77 8.33
CA ILE A 218 -19.85 -6.19 8.33
C ILE A 218 -20.13 -6.67 9.75
N SER A 219 -19.40 -6.16 10.75
CA SER A 219 -19.52 -6.56 12.15
C SER A 219 -20.61 -5.83 12.94
N GLU A 220 -21.20 -4.75 12.42
CA GLU A 220 -22.27 -3.99 13.08
C GLU A 220 -23.52 -3.74 12.19
N PRO A 221 -24.26 -4.79 11.79
CA PRO A 221 -25.51 -4.58 11.04
C PRO A 221 -26.63 -3.94 11.86
N THR A 222 -26.47 -3.76 13.18
CA THR A 222 -27.57 -3.43 14.11
C THR A 222 -27.55 -2.01 14.66
N ARG A 223 -26.56 -1.16 14.38
CA ARG A 223 -26.49 0.20 14.94
C ARG A 223 -27.11 1.32 14.09
N LEU A 224 -27.70 1.01 12.95
CA LEU A 224 -28.38 2.01 12.10
C LEU A 224 -29.91 1.95 12.18
N ALA A 225 -30.48 1.34 13.21
CA ALA A 225 -31.91 1.33 13.48
C ALA A 225 -32.22 1.93 14.86
N LEU A 226 -31.87 3.19 15.05
CA LEU A 226 -32.45 4.09 16.07
C LEU A 226 -32.41 5.52 15.54
#